data_1b1793f6533641ce72ac33362115adc6
#
_entry.id   1b1793f6533641ce72ac33362115adc6
#
_cell.length_a   1.000
_cell.length_b   1.000
_cell.length_c   1.000
_cell.angle_alpha   90.00
_cell.angle_beta   90.00
_cell.angle_gamma   90.00
#
_symmetry.space_group_name_H-M   'P 1'
#
loop_
_entity.id
_entity.type
_entity.pdbx_description
1 polymer ?
#
loop_
_entity_poly.entity_id
_entity_poly.type
_entity_poly.pdbx_seq_one_letter_code
_entity_poly.pdbx_strand_id
1 'polypeptide(L)'
;MDRTRFRSAGEQTATATMPEPRQTPMGDWCRDLPVMAGAQVTIRPLRRDDAHSLFAMLGGDEVGRFISPPPSTVAGYEAFIENDHRSREQGQSFCFAIVPEGTDVAIGLIQVRRLDGGFETAEWGFALGSAFWGTGLFVDAAQLVLQFAFDVVGVQRMEARAVAINGRGNGALRKLGAIQEGVLRRSFQREGQRQDQVLWSILADEWNPRPMRLAARIH
;
A
#
# COMPACT_ATOMS: atom_id res chain seq x y z
N MET A 1 63.84 12.39 39.39
CA MET A 1 62.52 12.32 40.03
C MET A 1 61.65 13.35 39.37
N ASP A 2 60.94 12.95 38.34
CA ASP A 2 60.10 13.86 37.58
C ASP A 2 58.67 13.29 37.56
N ARG A 3 57.71 13.99 38.12
CA ARG A 3 56.32 13.63 38.23
C ARG A 3 55.54 14.31 37.11
N THR A 4 55.38 13.60 36.02
CA THR A 4 54.53 14.05 34.93
C THR A 4 53.07 13.94 35.34
N ARG A 5 52.37 15.08 35.44
CA ARG A 5 50.93 15.18 35.69
C ARG A 5 50.16 14.87 34.40
N PHE A 6 49.36 13.81 34.40
CA PHE A 6 48.32 13.59 33.38
C PHE A 6 47.17 14.58 33.63
N ARG A 7 46.90 15.44 32.65
CA ARG A 7 45.68 16.25 32.57
C ARG A 7 44.63 15.38 31.96
N SER A 8 43.52 15.15 32.68
CA SER A 8 42.29 14.54 32.15
C SER A 8 41.57 15.59 31.26
N ALA A 9 41.50 15.30 29.97
CA ALA A 9 40.61 16.00 29.07
C ALA A 9 39.17 15.52 29.35
N GLY A 10 38.30 16.43 29.77
CA GLY A 10 36.86 16.16 29.92
C GLY A 10 36.23 15.94 28.53
N GLU A 11 35.83 14.73 28.27
CA GLU A 11 34.97 14.41 27.12
C GLU A 11 33.57 14.96 27.38
N GLN A 12 33.24 16.07 26.72
CA GLN A 12 31.86 16.53 26.60
C GLN A 12 31.14 15.61 25.62
N THR A 13 30.40 14.63 26.13
CA THR A 13 29.46 13.84 25.36
C THR A 13 28.33 14.76 24.93
N ALA A 14 28.35 15.22 23.67
CA ALA A 14 27.23 15.88 23.05
C ALA A 14 26.12 14.81 22.87
N THR A 15 25.08 14.91 23.69
CA THR A 15 23.86 14.14 23.52
C THR A 15 23.21 14.61 22.23
N ALA A 16 23.33 13.86 21.15
CA ALA A 16 22.60 14.09 19.93
C ALA A 16 21.10 13.90 20.22
N THR A 17 20.38 15.00 20.34
CA THR A 17 18.92 14.98 20.42
C THR A 17 18.41 14.46 19.08
N MET A 18 17.84 13.27 19.08
CA MET A 18 17.10 12.74 17.92
C MET A 18 16.02 13.76 17.56
N PRO A 19 15.88 14.18 16.30
CA PRO A 19 14.79 15.04 15.90
C PRO A 19 13.46 14.33 16.20
N GLU A 20 12.54 15.04 16.87
CA GLU A 20 11.18 14.54 17.07
C GLU A 20 10.57 14.15 15.72
N PRO A 21 9.85 13.01 15.65
CA PRO A 21 9.18 12.60 14.42
C PRO A 21 8.24 13.74 14.01
N ARG A 22 8.45 14.28 12.82
CA ARG A 22 7.54 15.27 12.23
C ARG A 22 6.17 14.61 12.14
N GLN A 23 5.25 15.01 13.00
CA GLN A 23 3.85 14.70 12.83
C GLN A 23 3.39 15.40 11.54
N THR A 24 3.35 14.68 10.44
CA THR A 24 2.71 15.18 9.21
C THR A 24 1.26 15.48 9.59
N PRO A 25 0.76 16.71 9.40
CA PRO A 25 -0.64 17.01 9.68
C PRO A 25 -1.48 15.99 8.89
N MET A 26 -2.50 15.41 9.53
CA MET A 26 -3.46 14.56 8.84
C MET A 26 -3.94 15.33 7.62
N GLY A 27 -3.48 14.93 6.43
CA GLY A 27 -3.76 15.63 5.19
C GLY A 27 -5.25 15.54 4.84
N ASP A 28 -5.72 16.36 3.93
CA ASP A 28 -7.12 16.37 3.45
C ASP A 28 -7.57 15.00 2.92
N TRP A 29 -6.63 14.09 2.57
CA TRP A 29 -6.92 12.74 2.11
C TRP A 29 -7.67 11.88 3.14
N CYS A 30 -7.56 12.18 4.44
CA CYS A 30 -8.33 11.50 5.47
C CYS A 30 -9.83 11.77 5.32
N ARG A 31 -10.20 12.92 4.78
CA ARG A 31 -11.60 13.29 4.55
C ARG A 31 -12.07 12.85 3.18
N ASP A 32 -11.26 13.09 2.15
CA ASP A 32 -11.63 12.83 0.77
C ASP A 32 -10.43 12.34 -0.05
N LEU A 33 -10.53 11.14 -0.60
CA LEU A 33 -9.53 10.63 -1.53
C LEU A 33 -9.80 11.16 -2.93
N PRO A 34 -8.76 11.56 -3.67
CA PRO A 34 -8.93 12.01 -5.04
C PRO A 34 -9.34 10.87 -5.98
N VAL A 35 -10.00 11.24 -7.07
CA VAL A 35 -10.14 10.37 -8.23
C VAL A 35 -8.96 10.64 -9.16
N MET A 36 -8.23 9.58 -9.53
CA MET A 36 -7.04 9.70 -10.36
C MET A 36 -7.17 8.81 -11.60
N ALA A 37 -6.82 9.35 -12.77
CA ALA A 37 -6.89 8.65 -14.04
C ALA A 37 -5.49 8.26 -14.52
N GLY A 38 -5.30 6.99 -14.83
CA GLY A 38 -4.13 6.43 -15.52
C GLY A 38 -4.35 6.36 -17.03
N ALA A 39 -3.60 5.48 -17.68
CA ALA A 39 -3.72 5.24 -19.11
C ALA A 39 -4.91 4.32 -19.46
N GLN A 40 -5.25 3.40 -18.58
CA GLN A 40 -6.26 2.35 -18.80
C GLN A 40 -7.24 2.21 -17.65
N VAL A 41 -6.95 2.85 -16.50
CA VAL A 41 -7.79 2.76 -15.31
C VAL A 41 -8.03 4.12 -14.68
N THR A 42 -9.13 4.22 -13.96
CA THR A 42 -9.35 5.23 -12.93
C THR A 42 -9.26 4.55 -11.58
N ILE A 43 -8.58 5.18 -10.63
CA ILE A 43 -8.68 4.79 -9.22
C ILE A 43 -9.50 5.83 -8.47
N ARG A 44 -10.38 5.39 -7.61
CA ARG A 44 -11.28 6.22 -6.81
C ARG A 44 -11.52 5.64 -5.41
N PRO A 45 -12.03 6.42 -4.47
CA PRO A 45 -12.49 5.86 -3.19
C PRO A 45 -13.45 4.70 -3.42
N LEU A 46 -13.39 3.71 -2.53
CA LEU A 46 -14.40 2.65 -2.48
C LEU A 46 -15.78 3.24 -2.19
N ARG A 47 -16.80 2.74 -2.86
CA ARG A 47 -18.21 3.06 -2.62
C ARG A 47 -18.94 1.84 -2.10
N ARG A 48 -19.99 2.02 -1.33
CA ARG A 48 -20.79 0.90 -0.82
C ARG A 48 -21.30 0.00 -1.94
N ASP A 49 -21.68 0.60 -3.07
CA ASP A 49 -22.19 -0.12 -4.24
C ASP A 49 -21.14 -1.00 -4.92
N ASP A 50 -19.85 -0.79 -4.65
CA ASP A 50 -18.78 -1.65 -5.14
C ASP A 50 -18.79 -3.04 -4.51
N ALA A 51 -19.51 -3.25 -3.40
CA ALA A 51 -19.55 -4.51 -2.69
C ALA A 51 -19.95 -5.69 -3.58
N HIS A 52 -20.91 -5.50 -4.48
CA HIS A 52 -21.37 -6.53 -5.41
C HIS A 52 -20.29 -6.91 -6.44
N SER A 53 -19.68 -5.90 -7.07
CA SER A 53 -18.63 -6.12 -8.06
C SER A 53 -17.35 -6.71 -7.42
N LEU A 54 -16.95 -6.22 -6.26
CA LEU A 54 -15.81 -6.75 -5.53
C LEU A 54 -16.03 -8.20 -5.09
N PHE A 55 -17.22 -8.53 -4.59
CA PHE A 55 -17.56 -9.91 -4.27
C PHE A 55 -17.48 -10.82 -5.49
N ALA A 56 -18.04 -10.40 -6.63
CA ALA A 56 -17.99 -11.16 -7.87
C ALA A 56 -16.55 -11.33 -8.41
N MET A 57 -15.72 -10.29 -8.30
CA MET A 57 -14.36 -10.26 -8.86
C MET A 57 -13.32 -10.93 -7.96
N LEU A 58 -13.47 -10.81 -6.64
CA LEU A 58 -12.44 -11.23 -5.68
C LEU A 58 -12.82 -12.48 -4.86
N GLY A 59 -14.08 -12.92 -4.94
CA GLY A 59 -14.57 -14.07 -4.18
C GLY A 59 -14.12 -15.43 -4.71
N GLY A 60 -13.49 -15.48 -5.89
CA GLY A 60 -13.02 -16.75 -6.48
C GLY A 60 -11.76 -17.29 -5.80
N ASP A 61 -11.63 -18.62 -5.74
CA ASP A 61 -10.49 -19.32 -5.11
C ASP A 61 -9.14 -18.91 -5.68
N GLU A 62 -9.08 -18.63 -6.98
CA GLU A 62 -7.85 -18.21 -7.65
C GLU A 62 -7.29 -16.90 -7.09
N VAL A 63 -8.17 -15.91 -6.84
CA VAL A 63 -7.80 -14.63 -6.26
C VAL A 63 -7.49 -14.80 -4.78
N GLY A 64 -8.37 -15.51 -4.07
CA GLY A 64 -8.26 -15.75 -2.64
C GLY A 64 -7.03 -16.54 -2.20
N ARG A 65 -6.40 -17.29 -3.10
CA ARG A 65 -5.33 -18.24 -2.77
C ARG A 65 -4.12 -17.62 -2.08
N PHE A 66 -3.74 -16.39 -2.45
CA PHE A 66 -2.50 -15.76 -2.01
C PHE A 66 -2.70 -14.46 -1.24
N ILE A 67 -3.94 -14.17 -0.86
CA ILE A 67 -4.27 -13.01 -0.04
C ILE A 67 -4.93 -13.47 1.26
N SER A 68 -5.00 -12.60 2.25
CA SER A 68 -5.85 -12.83 3.43
C SER A 68 -7.27 -13.10 2.96
N PRO A 69 -8.02 -14.00 3.64
CA PRO A 69 -9.35 -14.35 3.20
C PRO A 69 -10.21 -13.10 2.93
N PRO A 70 -10.67 -12.92 1.68
CA PRO A 70 -11.59 -11.82 1.38
C PRO A 70 -12.95 -12.09 2.05
N PRO A 71 -13.79 -11.07 2.21
CA PRO A 71 -15.17 -11.28 2.66
C PRO A 71 -15.89 -12.29 1.77
N SER A 72 -16.65 -13.18 2.39
CA SER A 72 -17.34 -14.29 1.69
C SER A 72 -18.76 -13.93 1.25
N THR A 73 -19.20 -12.70 1.47
CA THR A 73 -20.55 -12.21 1.12
C THR A 73 -20.52 -10.76 0.69
N VAL A 74 -21.52 -10.29 -0.03
CA VAL A 74 -21.70 -8.87 -0.37
C VAL A 74 -21.78 -8.02 0.89
N ALA A 75 -22.55 -8.43 1.90
CA ALA A 75 -22.63 -7.72 3.19
C ALA A 75 -21.27 -7.63 3.90
N GLY A 76 -20.43 -8.66 3.75
CA GLY A 76 -19.06 -8.63 4.25
C GLY A 76 -18.20 -7.59 3.54
N TYR A 77 -18.36 -7.38 2.24
CA TYR A 77 -17.70 -6.32 1.49
C TYR A 77 -18.24 -4.94 1.85
N GLU A 78 -19.55 -4.78 2.08
CA GLU A 78 -20.11 -3.52 2.60
C GLU A 78 -19.48 -3.15 3.94
N ALA A 79 -19.37 -4.12 4.86
CA ALA A 79 -18.72 -3.90 6.16
C ALA A 79 -17.22 -3.59 6.02
N PHE A 80 -16.53 -4.23 5.08
CA PHE A 80 -15.14 -3.93 4.74
C PHE A 80 -14.99 -2.47 4.27
N ILE A 81 -15.84 -2.01 3.36
CA ILE A 81 -15.83 -0.64 2.83
C ILE A 81 -16.11 0.39 3.94
N GLU A 82 -17.11 0.14 4.79
CA GLU A 82 -17.41 1.00 5.93
C GLU A 82 -16.24 1.08 6.93
N ASN A 83 -15.55 -0.04 7.16
CA ASN A 83 -14.37 -0.07 8.02
C ASN A 83 -13.19 0.67 7.39
N ASP A 84 -13.00 0.56 6.08
CA ASP A 84 -11.96 1.29 5.35
C ASP A 84 -12.18 2.81 5.47
N HIS A 85 -13.42 3.28 5.29
CA HIS A 85 -13.74 4.70 5.45
C HIS A 85 -13.40 5.21 6.86
N ARG A 86 -13.76 4.45 7.91
CA ARG A 86 -13.41 4.80 9.30
C ARG A 86 -11.91 4.82 9.55
N SER A 87 -11.18 3.82 9.03
CA SER A 87 -9.73 3.74 9.16
C SER A 87 -9.03 4.90 8.44
N ARG A 88 -9.57 5.34 7.31
CA ARG A 88 -9.09 6.51 6.59
C ARG A 88 -9.31 7.80 7.38
N GLU A 89 -10.50 8.02 7.92
CA GLU A 89 -10.81 9.18 8.78
C GLU A 89 -9.89 9.27 9.99
N GLN A 90 -9.43 8.13 10.50
CA GLN A 90 -8.45 8.03 11.58
C GLN A 90 -6.99 8.16 11.11
N GLY A 91 -6.74 8.34 9.82
CA GLY A 91 -5.40 8.41 9.25
C GLY A 91 -4.61 7.10 9.40
N GLN A 92 -5.27 5.93 9.42
CA GLN A 92 -4.62 4.63 9.59
C GLN A 92 -4.37 3.90 8.28
N SER A 93 -5.28 4.07 7.32
CA SER A 93 -5.20 3.44 6.00
C SER A 93 -6.03 4.20 4.98
N PHE A 94 -5.83 3.88 3.71
CA PHE A 94 -6.71 4.27 2.62
C PHE A 94 -6.79 3.15 1.59
N CYS A 95 -7.90 3.10 0.87
CA CYS A 95 -8.13 2.08 -0.16
C CYS A 95 -8.75 2.71 -1.41
N PHE A 96 -8.19 2.35 -2.56
CA PHE A 96 -8.72 2.73 -3.85
C PHE A 96 -9.34 1.53 -4.55
N ALA A 97 -10.51 1.71 -5.15
CA ALA A 97 -11.05 0.82 -6.16
C ALA A 97 -10.27 0.98 -7.47
N ILE A 98 -10.04 -0.12 -8.18
CA ILE A 98 -9.50 -0.14 -9.55
C ILE A 98 -10.68 -0.25 -10.50
N VAL A 99 -10.83 0.73 -11.39
CA VAL A 99 -11.95 0.83 -12.32
C VAL A 99 -11.40 0.97 -13.74
N PRO A 100 -11.67 0.07 -14.69
CA PRO A 100 -11.25 0.21 -16.08
C PRO A 100 -11.84 1.46 -16.72
N GLU A 101 -11.06 2.11 -17.60
CA GLU A 101 -11.53 3.25 -18.35
C GLU A 101 -12.82 2.92 -19.14
N GLY A 102 -13.77 3.87 -19.17
CA GLY A 102 -15.06 3.70 -19.84
C GLY A 102 -16.08 2.88 -19.04
N THR A 103 -15.77 2.45 -17.82
CA THR A 103 -16.71 1.75 -16.92
C THR A 103 -16.82 2.49 -15.58
N ASP A 104 -17.75 2.05 -14.71
CA ASP A 104 -17.75 2.45 -13.28
C ASP A 104 -17.74 1.22 -12.36
N VAL A 105 -17.27 0.07 -12.87
CA VAL A 105 -17.25 -1.20 -12.17
C VAL A 105 -15.89 -1.40 -11.50
N ALA A 106 -15.87 -1.57 -10.18
CA ALA A 106 -14.67 -1.92 -9.44
C ALA A 106 -14.27 -3.39 -9.74
N ILE A 107 -13.11 -3.58 -10.34
CA ILE A 107 -12.56 -4.91 -10.68
C ILE A 107 -11.51 -5.40 -9.70
N GLY A 108 -11.16 -4.58 -8.73
CA GLY A 108 -10.14 -4.85 -7.73
C GLY A 108 -9.95 -3.67 -6.81
N LEU A 109 -8.99 -3.80 -5.91
CA LEU A 109 -8.64 -2.74 -4.96
C LEU A 109 -7.15 -2.74 -4.61
N ILE A 110 -6.67 -1.59 -4.15
CA ILE A 110 -5.35 -1.42 -3.55
C ILE A 110 -5.55 -0.68 -2.22
N GLN A 111 -5.12 -1.32 -1.13
CA GLN A 111 -5.16 -0.76 0.20
C GLN A 111 -3.75 -0.45 0.69
N VAL A 112 -3.57 0.70 1.32
CA VAL A 112 -2.33 1.13 1.97
C VAL A 112 -2.61 1.39 3.43
N ARG A 113 -1.81 0.80 4.33
CA ARG A 113 -1.91 1.01 5.77
C ARG A 113 -0.58 1.46 6.34
N ARG A 114 -0.60 2.35 7.31
CA ARG A 114 0.60 2.78 8.00
C ARG A 114 1.19 1.65 8.84
N LEU A 115 2.51 1.61 8.94
CA LEU A 115 3.24 0.72 9.84
C LEU A 115 3.82 1.48 11.06
N ASP A 116 3.88 2.81 10.98
CA ASP A 116 4.36 3.69 12.06
C ASP A 116 3.34 4.79 12.40
N GLY A 117 3.66 5.63 13.39
CA GLY A 117 2.78 6.70 13.83
C GLY A 117 2.62 7.85 12.85
N GLY A 118 3.59 8.06 11.94
CA GLY A 118 3.67 9.21 11.02
C GLY A 118 3.29 8.90 9.57
N PHE A 119 2.99 7.65 9.23
CA PHE A 119 2.81 7.20 7.85
C PHE A 119 4.07 7.29 6.99
N GLU A 120 5.26 7.40 7.61
CA GLU A 120 6.53 7.40 6.87
C GLU A 120 6.83 6.01 6.29
N THR A 121 6.44 4.95 7.01
CA THR A 121 6.49 3.56 6.54
C THR A 121 5.08 3.02 6.41
N ALA A 122 4.76 2.51 5.24
CA ALA A 122 3.46 1.92 4.95
C ALA A 122 3.58 0.53 4.32
N GLU A 123 2.57 -0.29 4.51
CA GLU A 123 2.39 -1.55 3.78
C GLU A 123 1.18 -1.45 2.87
N TRP A 124 1.31 -1.97 1.68
CA TRP A 124 0.20 -2.07 0.76
C TRP A 124 -0.12 -3.52 0.40
N GLY A 125 -1.41 -3.75 0.18
CA GLY A 125 -1.96 -4.99 -0.32
C GLY A 125 -2.89 -4.70 -1.49
N PHE A 126 -3.03 -5.67 -2.39
CA PHE A 126 -3.87 -5.51 -3.56
C PHE A 126 -4.53 -6.82 -3.98
N ALA A 127 -5.69 -6.68 -4.59
CA ALA A 127 -6.41 -7.77 -5.23
C ALA A 127 -7.04 -7.30 -6.53
N LEU A 128 -7.04 -8.13 -7.55
CA LEU A 128 -7.61 -7.87 -8.86
C LEU A 128 -8.32 -9.13 -9.35
N GLY A 129 -9.50 -8.96 -9.94
CA GLY A 129 -10.25 -10.05 -10.56
C GLY A 129 -9.41 -10.81 -11.57
N SER A 130 -9.51 -12.15 -11.57
CA SER A 130 -8.62 -13.02 -12.37
C SER A 130 -8.72 -12.77 -13.87
N ALA A 131 -9.89 -12.36 -14.38
CA ALA A 131 -10.09 -12.01 -15.78
C ALA A 131 -9.22 -10.81 -16.25
N PHE A 132 -8.71 -10.01 -15.34
CA PHE A 132 -7.90 -8.83 -15.63
C PHE A 132 -6.41 -9.02 -15.39
N TRP A 133 -5.99 -10.24 -15.06
CA TRP A 133 -4.57 -10.52 -14.85
C TRP A 133 -3.81 -10.49 -16.18
N GLY A 134 -2.62 -9.92 -16.16
CA GLY A 134 -1.75 -9.80 -17.32
C GLY A 134 -2.11 -8.68 -18.31
N THR A 135 -3.18 -7.93 -18.07
CA THR A 135 -3.65 -6.85 -18.96
C THR A 135 -2.90 -5.52 -18.80
N GLY A 136 -2.10 -5.37 -17.74
CA GLY A 136 -1.43 -4.10 -17.42
C GLY A 136 -2.22 -3.18 -16.48
N LEU A 137 -3.53 -3.39 -16.32
CA LEU A 137 -4.41 -2.54 -15.49
C LEU A 137 -3.92 -2.40 -14.04
N PHE A 138 -3.42 -3.50 -13.44
CA PHE A 138 -2.86 -3.43 -12.10
C PHE A 138 -1.64 -2.51 -12.01
N VAL A 139 -0.72 -2.59 -12.95
CA VAL A 139 0.51 -1.77 -12.94
C VAL A 139 0.16 -0.30 -13.10
N ASP A 140 -0.81 0.02 -13.97
CA ASP A 140 -1.30 1.38 -14.16
C ASP A 140 -1.94 1.94 -12.88
N ALA A 141 -2.84 1.18 -12.23
CA ALA A 141 -3.44 1.54 -10.95
C ALA A 141 -2.40 1.69 -9.82
N ALA A 142 -1.46 0.74 -9.73
CA ALA A 142 -0.43 0.72 -8.71
C ALA A 142 0.50 1.95 -8.79
N GLN A 143 0.83 2.40 -10.01
CA GLN A 143 1.63 3.61 -10.21
C GLN A 143 0.93 4.85 -9.65
N LEU A 144 -0.38 4.99 -9.85
CA LEU A 144 -1.17 6.09 -9.31
C LEU A 144 -1.20 6.06 -7.77
N VAL A 145 -1.40 4.87 -7.18
CA VAL A 145 -1.42 4.71 -5.72
C VAL A 145 -0.07 5.02 -5.10
N LEU A 146 1.03 4.53 -5.69
CA LEU A 146 2.39 4.80 -5.22
C LEU A 146 2.72 6.29 -5.30
N GLN A 147 2.38 6.94 -6.42
CA GLN A 147 2.57 8.37 -6.56
C GLN A 147 1.78 9.16 -5.51
N PHE A 148 0.51 8.82 -5.29
CA PHE A 148 -0.31 9.43 -4.25
C PHE A 148 0.30 9.22 -2.84
N ALA A 149 0.76 8.00 -2.55
CA ALA A 149 1.35 7.68 -1.27
C ALA A 149 2.63 8.50 -1.00
N PHE A 150 3.51 8.62 -1.99
CA PHE A 150 4.77 9.34 -1.84
C PHE A 150 4.58 10.86 -1.87
N ASP A 151 3.83 11.39 -2.85
CA ASP A 151 3.75 12.83 -3.11
C ASP A 151 2.73 13.54 -2.20
N VAL A 152 1.65 12.87 -1.81
CA VAL A 152 0.54 13.49 -1.06
C VAL A 152 0.51 13.04 0.39
N VAL A 153 0.64 11.73 0.65
CA VAL A 153 0.62 11.20 2.03
C VAL A 153 1.97 11.40 2.72
N GLY A 154 3.08 11.41 1.95
CA GLY A 154 4.43 11.61 2.47
C GLY A 154 5.12 10.32 2.89
N VAL A 155 4.62 9.16 2.42
CA VAL A 155 5.28 7.86 2.65
C VAL A 155 6.71 7.94 2.12
N GLN A 156 7.68 7.45 2.91
CA GLN A 156 9.08 7.36 2.50
C GLN A 156 9.45 5.93 2.09
N ARG A 157 8.76 4.95 2.66
CA ARG A 157 9.00 3.53 2.41
C ARG A 157 7.68 2.79 2.27
N MET A 158 7.47 2.14 1.13
CA MET A 158 6.30 1.31 0.85
C MET A 158 6.70 -0.16 0.85
N GLU A 159 6.15 -0.95 1.78
CA GLU A 159 6.38 -2.38 1.88
C GLU A 159 5.24 -3.18 1.24
N ALA A 160 5.58 -4.33 0.67
CA ALA A 160 4.61 -5.35 0.26
C ALA A 160 5.08 -6.74 0.65
N ARG A 161 4.15 -7.60 1.00
CA ARG A 161 4.41 -9.01 1.26
C ARG A 161 3.65 -9.87 0.28
N ALA A 162 4.37 -10.69 -0.47
CA ALA A 162 3.76 -11.62 -1.41
C ALA A 162 4.17 -13.05 -1.06
N VAL A 163 3.22 -13.98 -1.08
CA VAL A 163 3.51 -15.42 -0.89
C VAL A 163 4.56 -15.84 -1.92
N ALA A 164 5.62 -16.53 -1.49
CA ALA A 164 6.80 -16.81 -2.32
C ALA A 164 6.44 -17.55 -3.63
N ILE A 165 5.46 -18.45 -3.58
CA ILE A 165 4.97 -19.19 -4.75
C ILE A 165 3.96 -18.39 -5.62
N ASN A 166 3.57 -17.19 -5.21
CA ASN A 166 2.74 -16.30 -6.02
C ASN A 166 3.57 -15.60 -7.09
N GLY A 167 3.84 -16.29 -8.19
CA GLY A 167 4.65 -15.74 -9.29
C GLY A 167 4.07 -14.48 -9.91
N ARG A 168 2.73 -14.32 -9.96
CA ARG A 168 2.06 -13.12 -10.48
C ARG A 168 2.26 -11.93 -9.57
N GLY A 169 1.98 -12.07 -8.27
CA GLY A 169 2.15 -11.00 -7.29
C GLY A 169 3.61 -10.53 -7.21
N ASN A 170 4.55 -11.47 -7.08
CA ASN A 170 5.98 -11.16 -7.06
C ASN A 170 6.44 -10.50 -8.38
N GLY A 171 5.94 -10.98 -9.52
CA GLY A 171 6.23 -10.41 -10.83
C GLY A 171 5.68 -9.00 -11.02
N ALA A 172 4.50 -8.71 -10.47
CA ALA A 172 3.89 -7.37 -10.51
C ALA A 172 4.70 -6.37 -9.68
N LEU A 173 5.11 -6.75 -8.47
CA LEU A 173 5.96 -5.92 -7.61
C LEU A 173 7.30 -5.60 -8.26
N ARG A 174 7.95 -6.61 -8.89
CA ARG A 174 9.21 -6.39 -9.62
C ARG A 174 9.03 -5.43 -10.81
N LYS A 175 7.92 -5.51 -11.55
CA LYS A 175 7.62 -4.59 -12.66
C LYS A 175 7.42 -3.14 -12.20
N LEU A 176 7.04 -2.92 -10.96
CA LEU A 176 6.90 -1.61 -10.33
C LEU A 176 8.23 -1.08 -9.78
N GLY A 177 9.32 -1.83 -9.89
CA GLY A 177 10.63 -1.44 -9.39
C GLY A 177 10.85 -1.81 -7.92
N ALA A 178 9.95 -2.60 -7.29
CA ALA A 178 10.17 -3.05 -5.93
C ALA A 178 11.42 -3.92 -5.82
N ILE A 179 12.18 -3.71 -4.76
CA ILE A 179 13.37 -4.47 -4.41
C ILE A 179 13.01 -5.54 -3.40
N GLN A 180 13.48 -6.77 -3.63
CA GLN A 180 13.33 -7.86 -2.69
C GLN A 180 14.34 -7.70 -1.55
N GLU A 181 13.87 -7.61 -0.31
CA GLU A 181 14.74 -7.46 0.86
C GLU A 181 14.93 -8.75 1.66
N GLY A 182 13.97 -9.67 1.59
CA GLY A 182 14.11 -10.90 2.35
C GLY A 182 12.96 -11.89 2.15
N VAL A 183 13.09 -13.01 2.85
CA VAL A 183 12.05 -14.04 2.92
C VAL A 183 11.60 -14.21 4.37
N LEU A 184 10.33 -13.98 4.60
CA LEU A 184 9.66 -14.17 5.88
C LEU A 184 9.16 -15.61 5.95
N ARG A 185 9.93 -16.48 6.62
CA ARG A 185 9.60 -17.91 6.66
C ARG A 185 8.31 -18.17 7.41
N ARG A 186 7.40 -18.96 6.82
CA ARG A 186 6.11 -19.39 7.39
C ARG A 186 5.23 -18.26 7.93
N SER A 187 5.35 -17.07 7.34
CA SER A 187 4.66 -15.86 7.80
C SER A 187 3.22 -15.75 7.31
N PHE A 188 2.85 -16.48 6.26
CA PHE A 188 1.48 -16.51 5.73
C PHE A 188 0.81 -17.85 6.08
N GLN A 189 -0.39 -17.77 6.61
CA GLN A 189 -1.19 -18.96 6.95
C GLN A 189 -2.49 -18.97 6.15
N ARG A 190 -2.71 -20.03 5.42
CA ARG A 190 -3.94 -20.28 4.68
C ARG A 190 -4.33 -21.76 4.79
N GLU A 191 -5.59 -22.05 5.12
CA GLU A 191 -6.14 -23.42 5.17
C GLU A 191 -5.26 -24.41 5.96
N GLY A 192 -4.76 -23.95 7.11
CA GLY A 192 -3.88 -24.75 7.97
C GLY A 192 -2.42 -24.86 7.49
N GLN A 193 -2.11 -24.40 6.29
CA GLN A 193 -0.75 -24.42 5.74
C GLN A 193 -0.03 -23.10 5.99
N ARG A 194 1.25 -23.19 6.37
CA ARG A 194 2.13 -22.02 6.52
C ARG A 194 3.05 -21.93 5.32
N GLN A 195 3.09 -20.77 4.69
CA GLN A 195 3.89 -20.48 3.51
C GLN A 195 4.83 -19.31 3.78
N ASP A 196 5.94 -19.28 3.06
CA ASP A 196 6.89 -18.19 3.11
C ASP A 196 6.35 -17.00 2.29
N GLN A 197 6.68 -15.77 2.75
CA GLN A 197 6.42 -14.55 1.99
C GLN A 197 7.74 -13.87 1.63
N VAL A 198 7.77 -13.26 0.48
CA VAL A 198 8.84 -12.35 0.08
C VAL A 198 8.46 -10.96 0.55
N LEU A 199 9.39 -10.29 1.24
CA LEU A 199 9.29 -8.88 1.59
C LEU A 199 9.88 -8.06 0.44
N TRP A 200 9.08 -7.13 -0.04
CA TRP A 200 9.43 -6.16 -1.08
C TRP A 200 9.33 -4.75 -0.53
N SER A 201 10.16 -3.84 -1.02
CA SER A 201 10.08 -2.42 -0.72
C SER A 201 10.24 -1.53 -1.95
N ILE A 202 9.68 -0.35 -1.88
CA ILE A 202 9.93 0.78 -2.79
C ILE A 202 10.20 1.99 -1.91
N LEU A 203 11.32 2.70 -2.13
CA LEU A 203 11.63 3.95 -1.42
C LEU A 203 11.20 5.15 -2.27
N ALA A 204 10.78 6.22 -1.60
CA ALA A 204 10.29 7.42 -2.26
C ALA A 204 11.34 8.08 -3.16
N ASP A 205 12.60 8.08 -2.74
CA ASP A 205 13.73 8.65 -3.49
C ASP A 205 14.19 7.79 -4.68
N GLU A 206 13.83 6.49 -4.68
CA GLU A 206 14.06 5.57 -5.79
C GLU A 206 12.88 5.54 -6.79
N TRP A 207 11.72 6.09 -6.38
CA TRP A 207 10.51 6.07 -7.19
C TRP A 207 10.59 7.07 -8.35
N ASN A 208 10.47 6.56 -9.57
CA ASN A 208 10.44 7.37 -10.78
C ASN A 208 9.05 7.30 -11.43
N PRO A 209 8.13 8.23 -11.07
CA PRO A 209 6.76 8.20 -11.53
C PRO A 209 6.63 8.51 -13.01
N ARG A 210 5.64 7.88 -13.66
CA ARG A 210 5.14 8.37 -14.95
C ARG A 210 4.25 9.59 -14.73
N PRO A 211 4.16 10.54 -15.71
CA PRO A 211 3.31 11.72 -15.57
C PRO A 211 1.86 11.33 -15.26
N MET A 212 1.33 11.81 -14.13
CA MET A 212 -0.05 11.59 -13.70
C MET A 212 -0.98 12.65 -14.32
N ARG A 213 -2.21 12.24 -14.70
CA ARG A 213 -3.30 13.15 -15.02
C ARG A 213 -4.32 13.11 -13.88
N LEU A 214 -4.53 14.21 -13.21
CA LEU A 214 -5.68 14.36 -12.29
C LEU A 214 -6.95 14.41 -13.15
N ALA A 215 -7.89 13.51 -12.88
CA ALA A 215 -9.20 13.58 -13.51
C ALA A 215 -9.93 14.84 -13.01
N ALA A 216 -10.52 15.61 -13.94
CA ALA A 216 -11.34 16.75 -13.56
C ALA A 216 -12.48 16.27 -12.65
N ARG A 217 -12.71 16.96 -11.52
CA ARG A 217 -13.86 16.67 -10.66
C ARG A 217 -15.13 16.88 -11.49
N ILE A 218 -15.85 15.79 -11.74
CA ILE A 218 -17.20 15.86 -12.27
C ILE A 218 -18.08 16.17 -11.07
N HIS A 219 -18.60 17.40 -11.04
CA HIS A 219 -19.58 17.88 -10.04
C HIS A 219 -20.97 17.34 -10.36
#